data_6c1978ae58d4ef900de6d11b9bb466f8
#
_entry.id   6c1978ae58d4ef900de6d11b9bb466f8
#
_cell.length_a   1.000
_cell.length_b   1.000
_cell.length_c   1.000
_cell.angle_alpha   90.00
_cell.angle_beta   90.00
_cell.angle_gamma   90.00
#
_symmetry.space_group_name_H-M   'P 1'
#
loop_
_entity.id
_entity.type
_entity.pdbx_description
1 polymer ?
#
loop_
_entity_poly.entity_id
_entity_poly.type
_entity_poly.pdbx_seq_one_letter_code
_entity_poly.pdbx_strand_id
1 'polypeptide(L)'
;MIKKLLLLLLFCNSGFSQVVINELDPDTPSTDVLEFIELKSVTPNFLLDGYVLVFYNAGGAPYAGTGSYYALDLDGYSTDVNGIIHFGNPQVSPTPAFILPITTIQNGPDVAALYLGDATDFPINTTAHASGLIDALAYSNAATTKPTALMTILGLTTCINENLNSLPATQSIQRKNDGTYELKVPTPGMNNDGSGIVLNYLRLTTNVSTITEGQSLTVTFSTTNAVTGSDLVINFSLNNGAFTTADYSGTTSITIPIGQTVGSTVIPILNDRINDGDEEIKIVVGALRTGYSLYNNNII
;
A
#
# COMPACT_ATOMS: atom_id res chain seq x y z
N MET A 1 0.89 -4.82 -60.59
CA MET A 1 1.35 -5.38 -59.27
C MET A 1 1.51 -4.23 -58.27
N ILE A 2 0.56 -4.06 -57.37
CA ILE A 2 0.61 -3.00 -56.33
C ILE A 2 1.37 -3.59 -55.11
N LYS A 3 2.56 -3.05 -54.81
CA LYS A 3 3.32 -3.39 -53.61
C LYS A 3 2.64 -2.67 -52.43
N LYS A 4 2.01 -3.44 -51.53
CA LYS A 4 1.51 -2.91 -50.26
C LYS A 4 2.73 -2.68 -49.34
N LEU A 5 2.99 -1.41 -49.04
CA LEU A 5 3.95 -1.00 -48.02
C LEU A 5 3.28 -1.16 -46.66
N LEU A 6 3.71 -2.14 -45.88
CA LEU A 6 3.30 -2.33 -44.48
C LEU A 6 4.10 -1.34 -43.63
N LEU A 7 3.47 -0.23 -43.22
CA LEU A 7 4.07 0.72 -42.29
C LEU A 7 3.96 0.14 -40.88
N LEU A 8 5.05 -0.42 -40.36
CA LEU A 8 5.15 -0.87 -38.96
C LEU A 8 5.35 0.37 -38.07
N LEU A 9 4.29 0.89 -37.48
CA LEU A 9 4.37 1.93 -36.46
C LEU A 9 4.93 1.29 -35.16
N LEU A 10 6.22 1.43 -34.94
CA LEU A 10 6.84 1.21 -33.64
C LEU A 10 6.38 2.34 -32.70
N PHE A 11 5.37 2.07 -31.89
CA PHE A 11 5.11 2.90 -30.72
C PHE A 11 6.28 2.71 -29.74
N CYS A 12 7.22 3.65 -29.73
CA CYS A 12 8.12 3.80 -28.62
C CYS A 12 7.29 4.30 -27.44
N ASN A 13 6.76 3.39 -26.63
CA ASN A 13 6.29 3.76 -25.30
C ASN A 13 7.54 4.20 -24.52
N SER A 14 7.75 5.51 -24.39
CA SER A 14 8.55 6.06 -23.32
C SER A 14 7.83 5.69 -22.02
N GLY A 15 8.19 4.54 -21.47
CA GLY A 15 7.61 4.03 -20.24
C GLY A 15 8.00 4.94 -19.08
N PHE A 16 7.19 5.95 -18.81
CA PHE A 16 7.16 6.50 -17.47
C PHE A 16 6.65 5.38 -16.55
N SER A 17 7.39 5.12 -15.48
CA SER A 17 6.93 4.18 -14.47
C SER A 17 5.50 4.58 -14.03
N GLN A 18 4.57 3.64 -14.12
CA GLN A 18 3.18 3.90 -13.72
C GLN A 18 3.06 4.10 -12.21
N VAL A 19 4.00 3.54 -11.44
CA VAL A 19 4.07 3.63 -9.98
C VAL A 19 5.50 3.98 -9.58
N VAL A 20 5.66 4.88 -8.62
CA VAL A 20 6.95 5.34 -8.10
C VAL A 20 6.94 5.37 -6.58
N ILE A 21 8.11 5.33 -5.96
CA ILE A 21 8.29 5.64 -4.54
C ILE A 21 8.12 7.16 -4.37
N ASN A 22 7.07 7.55 -3.64
CA ASN A 22 6.67 8.95 -3.47
C ASN A 22 7.24 9.58 -2.22
N GLU A 23 7.22 8.85 -1.11
CA GLU A 23 7.70 9.33 0.17
C GLU A 23 8.29 8.17 0.98
N LEU A 24 9.33 8.47 1.76
CA LEU A 24 9.96 7.52 2.69
C LEU A 24 10.35 8.26 3.96
N ASP A 25 9.93 7.75 5.12
CA ASP A 25 10.33 8.21 6.44
C ASP A 25 10.97 7.04 7.21
N PRO A 26 12.30 6.89 7.15
CA PRO A 26 13.00 5.76 7.78
C PRO A 26 13.49 6.06 9.19
N ASP A 27 13.57 7.33 9.64
CA ASP A 27 14.10 7.74 10.95
C ASP A 27 13.09 8.64 11.67
N THR A 28 12.44 8.13 12.69
CA THR A 28 11.38 8.82 13.41
C THR A 28 11.73 9.05 14.88
N PRO A 29 11.05 9.99 15.59
CA PRO A 29 11.46 10.36 16.95
C PRO A 29 11.45 9.16 17.91
N SER A 30 12.53 9.00 18.68
CA SER A 30 12.66 8.02 19.77
C SER A 30 12.80 6.58 19.27
N THR A 31 11.75 5.77 19.36
CA THR A 31 11.75 4.36 18.90
C THR A 31 10.97 4.29 17.62
N ASP A 32 11.60 4.36 16.49
CA ASP A 32 11.03 4.32 15.14
C ASP A 32 9.67 3.58 15.04
N VAL A 33 8.60 4.28 15.38
CA VAL A 33 7.22 3.75 15.43
C VAL A 33 6.28 4.43 14.43
N LEU A 34 6.82 5.39 13.67
CA LEU A 34 6.14 6.20 12.67
C LEU A 34 6.75 6.03 11.27
N GLU A 35 7.65 5.04 11.08
CA GLU A 35 8.24 4.75 9.79
C GLU A 35 7.19 4.38 8.76
N PHE A 36 7.33 4.90 7.55
CA PHE A 36 6.48 4.51 6.43
C PHE A 36 7.16 4.69 5.07
N ILE A 37 6.63 4.00 4.09
CA ILE A 37 6.91 4.20 2.67
C ILE A 37 5.61 4.39 1.93
N GLU A 38 5.60 5.33 0.99
CA GLU A 38 4.45 5.65 0.17
C GLU A 38 4.76 5.48 -1.31
N LEU A 39 3.83 4.91 -2.04
CA LEU A 39 3.86 4.78 -3.49
C LEU A 39 2.84 5.73 -4.11
N LYS A 40 3.16 6.22 -5.31
CA LYS A 40 2.28 7.03 -6.11
C LYS A 40 2.15 6.47 -7.53
N SER A 41 0.92 6.33 -7.99
CA SER A 41 0.60 5.98 -9.37
C SER A 41 0.17 7.21 -10.17
N VAL A 42 0.41 7.16 -11.47
CA VAL A 42 -0.09 8.17 -12.43
C VAL A 42 -1.61 8.11 -12.55
N THR A 43 -2.16 6.90 -12.49
CA THR A 43 -3.59 6.65 -12.61
C THR A 43 -4.19 6.42 -11.21
N PRO A 44 -5.26 7.14 -10.81
CA PRO A 44 -6.00 6.85 -9.59
C PRO A 44 -6.54 5.42 -9.54
N ASN A 45 -6.63 4.86 -8.34
CA ASN A 45 -7.13 3.51 -8.08
C ASN A 45 -6.39 2.42 -8.89
N PHE A 46 -5.08 2.59 -9.06
CA PHE A 46 -4.24 1.68 -9.81
C PHE A 46 -3.99 0.40 -9.01
N LEU A 47 -4.27 -0.76 -9.61
CA LEU A 47 -4.00 -2.06 -9.01
C LEU A 47 -2.48 -2.33 -8.99
N LEU A 48 -1.98 -2.82 -7.87
CA LEU A 48 -0.57 -3.14 -7.65
C LEU A 48 -0.28 -4.65 -7.80
N ASP A 49 -1.20 -5.40 -8.40
CA ASP A 49 -0.98 -6.82 -8.66
C ASP A 49 0.28 -7.03 -9.51
N GLY A 50 1.13 -7.96 -9.08
CA GLY A 50 2.42 -8.24 -9.69
C GLY A 50 3.53 -7.24 -9.36
N TYR A 51 3.33 -6.37 -8.37
CA TYR A 51 4.39 -5.53 -7.82
C TYR A 51 4.86 -6.05 -6.47
N VAL A 52 6.15 -5.84 -6.18
CA VAL A 52 6.76 -6.16 -4.89
C VAL A 52 7.66 -5.01 -4.43
N LEU A 53 7.54 -4.63 -3.17
CA LEU A 53 8.39 -3.64 -2.52
C LEU A 53 9.48 -4.36 -1.73
N VAL A 54 10.76 -4.04 -2.01
CA VAL A 54 11.92 -4.71 -1.43
C VAL A 54 12.84 -3.70 -0.77
N PHE A 55 13.30 -4.02 0.45
CA PHE A 55 14.28 -3.23 1.17
C PHE A 55 15.63 -3.95 1.20
N TYR A 56 16.69 -3.24 0.84
CA TYR A 56 18.06 -3.73 0.77
C TYR A 56 18.98 -3.01 1.75
N ASN A 57 19.79 -3.76 2.47
CA ASN A 57 20.76 -3.24 3.43
C ASN A 57 22.16 -3.15 2.81
N ALA A 58 22.77 -1.96 2.85
CA ALA A 58 24.14 -1.75 2.43
C ALA A 58 25.16 -2.01 3.55
N GLY A 59 24.70 -2.33 4.76
CA GLY A 59 25.56 -2.74 5.87
C GLY A 59 26.26 -4.07 5.61
N GLY A 60 27.06 -4.49 6.58
CA GLY A 60 27.80 -5.76 6.52
C GLY A 60 26.90 -7.00 6.72
N ALA A 61 27.48 -8.05 7.30
CA ALA A 61 26.74 -9.26 7.62
C ALA A 61 25.46 -8.95 8.43
N PRO A 62 24.35 -9.69 8.17
CA PRO A 62 24.29 -10.88 7.32
C PRO A 62 23.97 -10.59 5.83
N TYR A 63 23.74 -9.35 5.41
CA TYR A 63 23.20 -8.99 4.08
C TYR A 63 24.27 -8.77 3.00
N ALA A 64 25.55 -8.97 3.30
CA ALA A 64 26.68 -8.80 2.39
C ALA A 64 26.75 -7.44 1.65
N GLY A 65 26.07 -6.41 2.17
CA GLY A 65 26.04 -5.05 1.62
C GLY A 65 25.18 -4.86 0.38
N THR A 66 24.48 -5.88 -0.09
CA THR A 66 23.58 -5.84 -1.26
C THR A 66 22.35 -6.74 -1.14
N GLY A 67 22.14 -7.35 0.02
CA GLY A 67 21.07 -8.30 0.26
C GLY A 67 19.76 -7.64 0.70
N SER A 68 18.64 -8.22 0.27
CA SER A 68 17.32 -7.86 0.77
C SER A 68 17.16 -8.26 2.24
N TYR A 69 16.48 -7.41 3.03
CA TYR A 69 16.13 -7.77 4.40
C TYR A 69 14.61 -7.85 4.61
N TYR A 70 13.83 -7.28 3.70
CA TYR A 70 12.38 -7.37 3.74
C TYR A 70 11.81 -7.25 2.33
N ALA A 71 10.75 -7.99 2.05
CA ALA A 71 9.98 -7.89 0.83
C ALA A 71 8.49 -7.94 1.18
N LEU A 72 7.71 -7.03 0.61
CA LEU A 72 6.26 -6.95 0.74
C LEU A 72 5.62 -7.15 -0.62
N ASP A 73 4.82 -8.20 -0.75
CA ASP A 73 3.96 -8.43 -1.89
C ASP A 73 2.86 -7.38 -1.93
N LEU A 74 2.61 -6.82 -3.10
CA LEU A 74 1.60 -5.79 -3.28
C LEU A 74 0.34 -6.29 -4.00
N ASP A 75 0.22 -7.60 -4.21
CA ASP A 75 -0.99 -8.20 -4.80
C ASP A 75 -2.22 -7.90 -3.94
N GLY A 76 -3.30 -7.53 -4.61
CA GLY A 76 -4.56 -7.15 -3.99
C GLY A 76 -4.59 -5.74 -3.40
N TYR A 77 -3.48 -4.98 -3.44
CA TYR A 77 -3.48 -3.57 -3.07
C TYR A 77 -3.76 -2.67 -4.28
N SER A 78 -4.28 -1.49 -4.00
CA SER A 78 -4.47 -0.44 -5.01
C SER A 78 -4.20 0.92 -4.42
N THR A 79 -3.71 1.84 -5.24
CA THR A 79 -3.66 3.24 -4.87
C THR A 79 -5.06 3.81 -4.73
N ASP A 80 -5.21 4.91 -4.02
CA ASP A 80 -6.47 5.62 -3.81
C ASP A 80 -6.85 6.55 -5.00
N VAL A 81 -7.87 7.37 -4.81
CA VAL A 81 -8.33 8.37 -5.79
C VAL A 81 -7.29 9.46 -6.08
N ASN A 82 -6.31 9.66 -5.20
CA ASN A 82 -5.16 10.56 -5.42
C ASN A 82 -3.98 9.83 -6.08
N GLY A 83 -4.10 8.53 -6.32
CA GLY A 83 -3.01 7.68 -6.79
C GLY A 83 -2.01 7.31 -5.68
N ILE A 84 -2.38 7.40 -4.41
CA ILE A 84 -1.50 7.22 -3.25
C ILE A 84 -1.83 5.92 -2.52
N ILE A 85 -0.79 5.26 -2.02
CA ILE A 85 -0.88 4.18 -1.03
C ILE A 85 0.37 4.18 -0.17
N HIS A 86 0.22 3.99 1.15
CA HIS A 86 1.36 3.93 2.05
C HIS A 86 1.33 2.68 2.94
N PHE A 87 2.51 2.22 3.31
CA PHE A 87 2.78 1.06 4.15
C PHE A 87 3.67 1.52 5.30
N GLY A 88 3.40 1.16 6.53
CA GLY A 88 4.17 1.71 7.65
C GLY A 88 3.81 1.15 9.01
N ASN A 89 4.39 1.71 10.05
CA ASN A 89 4.20 1.28 11.42
C ASN A 89 2.79 1.59 11.95
N PRO A 90 2.36 0.92 13.04
CA PRO A 90 0.99 1.03 13.55
C PRO A 90 0.58 2.44 14.02
N GLN A 91 1.53 3.33 14.32
CA GLN A 91 1.24 4.69 14.81
C GLN A 91 1.20 5.74 13.70
N VAL A 92 1.53 5.39 12.46
CA VAL A 92 1.39 6.28 11.30
C VAL A 92 -0.08 6.65 11.11
N SER A 93 -0.34 7.91 10.83
CA SER A 93 -1.71 8.42 10.62
C SER A 93 -1.78 9.24 9.34
N PRO A 94 -2.73 8.93 8.45
CA PRO A 94 -3.73 7.86 8.52
C PRO A 94 -3.10 6.48 8.60
N THR A 95 -3.85 5.48 9.13
CA THR A 95 -3.31 4.11 9.30
C THR A 95 -2.86 3.56 7.95
N PRO A 96 -1.67 2.96 7.85
CA PRO A 96 -1.13 2.41 6.62
C PRO A 96 -1.97 1.27 6.03
N ALA A 97 -1.85 1.10 4.75
CA ALA A 97 -2.46 0.05 3.99
C ALA A 97 -2.06 -1.36 4.46
N PHE A 98 -0.83 -1.53 4.83
CA PHE A 98 -0.29 -2.68 5.53
C PHE A 98 0.54 -2.20 6.71
N ILE A 99 0.35 -2.84 7.85
CA ILE A 99 1.09 -2.51 9.06
C ILE A 99 2.43 -3.22 9.05
N LEU A 100 3.50 -2.47 8.82
CA LEU A 100 4.86 -2.95 8.99
C LEU A 100 5.17 -3.12 10.49
N PRO A 101 5.89 -4.18 10.89
CA PRO A 101 6.47 -4.23 12.22
C PRO A 101 7.31 -2.98 12.51
N ILE A 102 7.36 -2.54 13.75
CA ILE A 102 8.25 -1.44 14.16
C ILE A 102 9.71 -1.77 13.83
N THR A 103 10.50 -0.78 13.46
CA THR A 103 11.90 -0.94 13.05
C THR A 103 12.11 -1.81 11.80
N THR A 104 11.10 -1.92 10.93
CA THR A 104 11.25 -2.66 9.66
C THR A 104 12.08 -1.85 8.67
N ILE A 105 11.84 -0.55 8.55
CA ILE A 105 12.61 0.34 7.67
C ILE A 105 13.87 0.77 8.45
N GLN A 106 15.04 0.44 7.92
CA GLN A 106 16.30 0.80 8.58
C GLN A 106 16.72 2.22 8.20
N ASN A 107 17.44 2.92 9.09
CA ASN A 107 17.85 4.32 8.90
C ASN A 107 18.95 4.53 7.86
N GLY A 108 19.38 3.45 7.19
CA GLY A 108 20.37 3.50 6.10
C GLY A 108 21.85 3.49 6.57
N PRO A 109 22.79 3.42 5.63
CA PRO A 109 22.64 3.57 4.16
C PRO A 109 21.98 2.36 3.50
N ASP A 110 20.83 2.54 2.87
CA ASP A 110 19.99 1.48 2.35
C ASP A 110 19.30 1.87 1.04
N VAL A 111 18.52 0.94 0.46
CA VAL A 111 17.70 1.17 -0.72
C VAL A 111 16.32 0.55 -0.53
N ALA A 112 15.28 1.34 -0.77
CA ALA A 112 13.93 0.84 -1.04
C ALA A 112 13.76 0.72 -2.56
N ALA A 113 13.25 -0.41 -3.04
CA ALA A 113 13.09 -0.68 -4.46
C ALA A 113 11.74 -1.33 -4.77
N LEU A 114 11.13 -0.93 -5.87
CA LEU A 114 9.87 -1.45 -6.38
C LEU A 114 10.15 -2.27 -7.64
N TYR A 115 9.66 -3.50 -7.69
CA TYR A 115 9.84 -4.42 -8.81
C TYR A 115 8.50 -4.90 -9.37
N LEU A 116 8.55 -5.40 -10.60
CA LEU A 116 7.58 -6.41 -11.06
C LEU A 116 8.07 -7.79 -10.61
N GLY A 117 7.24 -8.52 -9.87
CA GLY A 117 7.56 -9.82 -9.29
C GLY A 117 6.71 -10.11 -8.06
N ASP A 118 7.08 -11.13 -7.33
CA ASP A 118 6.43 -11.62 -6.13
C ASP A 118 7.43 -11.58 -4.96
N ALA A 119 6.94 -11.47 -3.71
CA ALA A 119 7.83 -11.46 -2.53
C ALA A 119 8.65 -12.75 -2.39
N THR A 120 8.18 -13.86 -2.94
CA THR A 120 8.91 -15.13 -2.98
C THR A 120 10.14 -15.10 -3.89
N ASP A 121 10.23 -14.14 -4.82
CA ASP A 121 11.42 -13.91 -5.65
C ASP A 121 12.55 -13.24 -4.86
N PHE A 122 12.23 -12.65 -3.68
CA PHE A 122 13.15 -11.87 -2.85
C PHE A 122 13.26 -12.41 -1.41
N PRO A 123 13.57 -13.71 -1.21
CA PRO A 123 13.88 -14.20 0.13
C PRO A 123 15.00 -13.36 0.77
N ILE A 124 15.04 -13.34 2.11
CA ILE A 124 16.07 -12.61 2.86
C ILE A 124 17.46 -12.91 2.30
N ASN A 125 18.27 -11.86 2.13
CA ASN A 125 19.61 -11.90 1.56
C ASN A 125 19.67 -12.15 0.04
N THR A 126 18.58 -11.92 -0.69
CA THR A 126 18.60 -11.87 -2.15
C THR A 126 19.44 -10.67 -2.62
N THR A 127 20.46 -10.93 -3.42
CA THR A 127 21.28 -9.86 -4.00
C THR A 127 20.44 -8.98 -4.94
N ALA A 128 20.54 -7.67 -4.78
CA ALA A 128 19.85 -6.70 -5.63
C ALA A 128 20.18 -6.91 -7.12
N HIS A 129 19.22 -6.65 -8.00
CA HIS A 129 19.40 -6.74 -9.45
C HIS A 129 18.49 -5.71 -10.18
N ALA A 130 18.84 -5.36 -11.40
CA ALA A 130 18.07 -4.39 -12.19
C ALA A 130 16.92 -5.02 -13.01
N SER A 131 16.84 -6.35 -13.07
CA SER A 131 15.77 -7.03 -13.81
C SER A 131 14.42 -6.82 -13.10
N GLY A 132 13.41 -6.35 -13.82
CA GLY A 132 12.09 -6.08 -13.26
C GLY A 132 12.01 -4.82 -12.39
N LEU A 133 13.13 -4.10 -12.19
CA LEU A 133 13.16 -2.87 -11.40
C LEU A 133 12.27 -1.79 -12.06
N ILE A 134 11.38 -1.23 -11.28
CA ILE A 134 10.44 -0.16 -11.67
C ILE A 134 10.91 1.19 -11.16
N ASP A 135 11.23 1.27 -9.87
CA ASP A 135 11.74 2.48 -9.21
C ASP A 135 12.60 2.09 -8.01
N ALA A 136 13.53 2.96 -7.61
CA ALA A 136 14.30 2.75 -6.39
C ALA A 136 14.80 4.07 -5.80
N LEU A 137 14.85 4.11 -4.46
CA LEU A 137 15.32 5.23 -3.66
C LEU A 137 16.49 4.80 -2.78
N ALA A 138 17.68 5.34 -3.03
CA ALA A 138 18.82 5.19 -2.14
C ALA A 138 18.85 6.33 -1.13
N TYR A 139 18.99 5.98 0.15
CA TYR A 139 18.99 6.92 1.25
C TYR A 139 20.05 6.60 2.30
N SER A 140 20.32 7.57 3.15
CA SER A 140 21.31 7.47 4.23
C SER A 140 21.03 8.53 5.29
N ASN A 141 21.40 8.26 6.53
CA ASN A 141 21.34 9.24 7.62
C ASN A 141 22.62 10.07 7.76
N ALA A 142 23.62 9.91 6.86
CA ALA A 142 24.86 10.67 6.89
C ALA A 142 25.38 10.98 5.47
N ALA A 143 25.90 12.18 5.30
CA ALA A 143 26.42 12.64 3.99
C ALA A 143 27.60 11.81 3.43
N THR A 144 28.35 11.18 4.30
CA THR A 144 29.59 10.44 3.97
C THR A 144 29.34 8.95 3.70
N THR A 145 28.20 8.42 4.08
CA THR A 145 27.84 7.02 3.90
C THR A 145 26.78 6.89 2.83
N LYS A 146 27.03 6.02 1.84
CA LYS A 146 26.09 5.75 0.75
C LYS A 146 26.06 4.27 0.44
N PRO A 147 24.91 3.73 0.02
CA PRO A 147 24.77 2.33 -0.41
C PRO A 147 25.40 2.11 -1.81
N THR A 148 26.70 2.42 -1.98
CA THR A 148 27.37 2.54 -3.30
C THR A 148 27.25 1.26 -4.13
N ALA A 149 27.38 0.09 -3.52
CA ALA A 149 27.25 -1.18 -4.24
C ALA A 149 25.81 -1.38 -4.78
N LEU A 150 24.81 -1.13 -3.95
CA LEU A 150 23.39 -1.17 -4.35
C LEU A 150 23.09 -0.13 -5.44
N MET A 151 23.58 1.09 -5.28
CA MET A 151 23.41 2.15 -6.28
C MET A 151 23.96 1.74 -7.64
N THR A 152 25.14 1.11 -7.65
CA THR A 152 25.78 0.65 -8.90
C THR A 152 24.94 -0.45 -9.56
N ILE A 153 24.48 -1.44 -8.80
CA ILE A 153 23.67 -2.56 -9.31
C ILE A 153 22.32 -2.07 -9.86
N LEU A 154 21.68 -1.14 -9.16
CA LEU A 154 20.34 -0.63 -9.50
C LEU A 154 20.38 0.59 -10.44
N GLY A 155 21.57 1.03 -10.86
CA GLY A 155 21.71 2.17 -11.78
C GLY A 155 21.36 3.53 -11.16
N LEU A 156 21.45 3.66 -9.83
CA LEU A 156 21.12 4.89 -9.11
C LEU A 156 22.31 5.84 -9.07
N THR A 157 22.07 7.11 -9.35
CA THR A 157 23.09 8.16 -9.32
C THR A 157 23.00 9.08 -8.10
N THR A 158 21.85 9.04 -7.40
CA THR A 158 21.54 9.92 -6.27
C THR A 158 21.28 9.09 -5.02
N CYS A 159 21.83 9.52 -3.89
CA CYS A 159 21.50 9.03 -2.56
C CYS A 159 21.05 10.22 -1.72
N ILE A 160 19.89 10.13 -1.11
CA ILE A 160 19.34 11.22 -0.30
C ILE A 160 19.89 11.09 1.12
N ASN A 161 20.50 12.16 1.61
CA ASN A 161 20.90 12.26 3.00
C ASN A 161 19.72 12.84 3.82
N GLU A 162 19.04 11.99 4.53
CA GLU A 162 17.89 12.37 5.36
C GLU A 162 18.26 13.39 6.45
N ASN A 163 19.49 13.32 6.97
CA ASN A 163 20.01 14.26 7.97
C ASN A 163 20.58 15.56 7.38
N LEU A 164 20.28 15.88 6.13
CA LEU A 164 20.82 17.08 5.47
C LEU A 164 20.45 18.37 6.22
N ASN A 165 19.24 18.42 6.77
CA ASN A 165 18.73 19.59 7.51
C ASN A 165 18.95 19.48 9.03
N SER A 166 19.64 18.45 9.50
CA SER A 166 19.79 18.11 10.94
C SER A 166 18.45 17.89 11.66
N LEU A 167 17.46 17.42 10.94
CA LEU A 167 16.10 17.13 11.40
C LEU A 167 15.61 15.75 10.91
N PRO A 168 16.44 14.68 10.92
CA PRO A 168 16.07 13.39 10.34
C PRO A 168 14.81 12.82 10.98
N ALA A 169 14.66 12.91 12.28
CA ALA A 169 13.53 12.36 13.01
C ALA A 169 12.20 13.14 12.86
N THR A 170 12.13 14.18 12.03
CA THR A 170 10.91 15.00 11.85
C THR A 170 10.63 15.36 10.40
N GLN A 171 11.43 14.81 9.48
CA GLN A 171 11.30 15.02 8.05
C GLN A 171 11.39 13.69 7.32
N SER A 172 10.57 13.53 6.32
CA SER A 172 10.62 12.43 5.36
C SER A 172 11.31 12.85 4.07
N ILE A 173 11.68 11.88 3.27
CA ILE A 173 12.20 12.03 1.91
C ILE A 173 11.02 12.04 0.95
N GLN A 174 10.72 13.19 0.36
CA GLN A 174 9.56 13.38 -0.52
C GLN A 174 9.95 13.61 -1.97
N ARG A 175 9.28 12.89 -2.89
CA ARG A 175 9.47 13.03 -4.33
C ARG A 175 8.78 14.29 -4.83
N LYS A 176 9.50 15.10 -5.62
CA LYS A 176 8.96 16.26 -6.33
C LYS A 176 8.42 15.86 -7.71
N ASN A 177 7.64 16.76 -8.31
CA ASN A 177 7.07 16.57 -9.65
C ASN A 177 8.14 16.44 -10.77
N ASP A 178 9.37 16.91 -10.53
CA ASP A 178 10.50 16.76 -11.45
C ASP A 178 11.24 15.43 -11.29
N GLY A 179 10.79 14.56 -10.36
CA GLY A 179 11.38 13.27 -10.05
C GLY A 179 12.56 13.31 -9.09
N THR A 180 13.00 14.49 -8.66
CA THR A 180 14.00 14.64 -7.59
C THR A 180 13.34 14.58 -6.23
N TYR A 181 14.14 14.54 -5.16
CA TYR A 181 13.63 14.43 -3.79
C TYR A 181 14.01 15.67 -2.96
N GLU A 182 13.22 15.94 -1.96
CA GLU A 182 13.45 16.95 -0.93
C GLU A 182 13.08 16.43 0.46
N LEU A 183 13.51 17.13 1.52
CA LEU A 183 13.18 16.79 2.90
C LEU A 183 12.11 17.74 3.42
N LYS A 184 11.00 17.21 3.88
CA LYS A 184 9.86 17.96 4.43
C LYS A 184 9.21 17.22 5.60
N VAL A 185 8.30 17.90 6.28
CA VAL A 185 7.41 17.30 7.27
C VAL A 185 6.63 16.16 6.59
N PRO A 186 6.55 14.97 7.21
CA PRO A 186 5.88 13.81 6.62
C PRO A 186 4.41 14.07 6.25
N THR A 187 3.99 13.50 5.12
CA THR A 187 2.64 13.66 4.56
C THR A 187 1.98 12.32 4.20
N PRO A 188 2.02 11.29 5.08
CA PRO A 188 1.52 9.97 4.73
C PRO A 188 0.06 10.01 4.29
N GLY A 189 -0.25 9.33 3.18
CA GLY A 189 -1.59 9.27 2.59
C GLY A 189 -2.04 10.55 1.88
N MET A 190 -1.11 11.48 1.60
CA MET A 190 -1.39 12.75 0.92
C MET A 190 -0.35 13.02 -0.18
N ASN A 191 -0.72 13.83 -1.17
CA ASN A 191 0.28 14.30 -2.14
C ASN A 191 1.32 15.21 -1.45
N ASN A 192 2.60 15.06 -1.75
CA ASN A 192 3.72 15.81 -1.18
C ASN A 192 3.62 17.34 -1.37
N ASP A 193 2.85 17.80 -2.34
CA ASP A 193 2.58 19.22 -2.61
C ASP A 193 1.32 19.74 -1.91
N GLY A 194 0.65 18.90 -1.12
CA GLY A 194 -0.58 19.21 -0.40
C GLY A 194 -1.83 19.26 -1.29
N SER A 195 -1.71 18.89 -2.58
CA SER A 195 -2.86 18.78 -3.48
C SER A 195 -3.64 17.48 -3.24
N GLY A 196 -4.78 17.36 -3.93
CA GLY A 196 -5.61 16.17 -3.87
C GLY A 196 -6.75 16.27 -2.87
N ILE A 197 -7.47 15.17 -2.72
CA ILE A 197 -8.63 15.06 -1.84
C ILE A 197 -8.15 14.52 -0.50
N VAL A 198 -8.42 15.24 0.59
CA VAL A 198 -8.22 14.71 1.94
C VAL A 198 -9.23 13.59 2.17
N LEU A 199 -8.73 12.37 2.36
CA LEU A 199 -9.55 11.19 2.49
C LEU A 199 -9.83 10.86 3.96
N ASN A 200 -11.05 10.44 4.23
CA ASN A 200 -11.43 9.77 5.45
C ASN A 200 -11.44 8.26 5.18
N TYR A 201 -10.50 7.55 5.74
CA TYR A 201 -10.31 6.13 5.44
C TYR A 201 -11.31 5.26 6.20
N LEU A 202 -11.82 4.27 5.49
CA LEU A 202 -12.78 3.28 5.98
C LEU A 202 -12.08 1.94 6.19
N ARG A 203 -12.17 1.39 7.38
CA ARG A 203 -11.65 0.06 7.73
C ARG A 203 -12.79 -0.92 7.92
N LEU A 204 -12.65 -2.10 7.33
CA LEU A 204 -13.54 -3.25 7.48
C LEU A 204 -12.96 -4.22 8.53
N THR A 205 -13.82 -4.72 9.41
CA THR A 205 -13.50 -5.81 10.34
C THR A 205 -14.71 -6.73 10.52
N THR A 206 -14.44 -7.98 10.89
CA THR A 206 -15.46 -8.94 11.30
C THR A 206 -15.23 -9.41 12.74
N ASN A 207 -16.26 -9.94 13.38
CA ASN A 207 -16.16 -10.48 14.74
C ASN A 207 -15.40 -11.82 14.79
N VAL A 208 -15.35 -12.56 13.69
CA VAL A 208 -14.72 -13.88 13.55
C VAL A 208 -14.07 -14.02 12.18
N SER A 209 -13.05 -14.87 12.07
CA SER A 209 -12.40 -15.24 10.80
C SER A 209 -12.94 -16.55 10.21
N THR A 210 -13.67 -17.34 11.01
CA THR A 210 -14.36 -18.56 10.59
C THR A 210 -15.71 -18.59 11.25
N ILE A 211 -16.73 -19.11 10.57
CA ILE A 211 -18.11 -19.17 11.06
C ILE A 211 -18.76 -20.46 10.57
N THR A 212 -19.66 -20.98 11.36
CA THR A 212 -20.48 -22.17 11.01
C THR A 212 -21.88 -21.72 10.65
N GLU A 213 -22.53 -22.43 9.75
CA GLU A 213 -23.95 -22.25 9.45
C GLU A 213 -24.83 -22.19 10.70
N GLY A 214 -25.84 -21.37 10.64
CA GLY A 214 -26.73 -21.09 11.77
C GLY A 214 -26.19 -20.06 12.77
N GLN A 215 -24.96 -19.58 12.59
CA GLN A 215 -24.38 -18.50 13.38
C GLN A 215 -24.54 -17.14 12.69
N SER A 216 -24.04 -16.07 13.31
CA SER A 216 -24.14 -14.71 12.76
C SER A 216 -22.77 -14.06 12.65
N LEU A 217 -22.49 -13.56 11.45
CA LEU A 217 -21.33 -12.72 11.16
C LEU A 217 -21.66 -11.27 11.47
N THR A 218 -20.83 -10.59 12.26
CA THR A 218 -20.93 -9.15 12.45
C THR A 218 -19.89 -8.47 11.56
N VAL A 219 -20.37 -7.64 10.63
CA VAL A 219 -19.53 -6.81 9.75
C VAL A 219 -19.51 -5.40 10.34
N THR A 220 -18.32 -4.85 10.56
CA THR A 220 -18.14 -3.52 11.14
C THR A 220 -17.25 -2.67 10.22
N PHE A 221 -17.71 -1.44 9.96
CA PHE A 221 -16.92 -0.41 9.31
C PHE A 221 -16.60 0.70 10.29
N SER A 222 -15.34 1.15 10.28
CA SER A 222 -14.89 2.30 11.05
C SER A 222 -14.16 3.29 10.18
N THR A 223 -14.34 4.59 10.42
CA THR A 223 -13.64 5.67 9.73
C THR A 223 -12.57 6.28 10.62
N THR A 224 -11.48 6.77 10.03
CA THR A 224 -10.39 7.46 10.77
C THR A 224 -10.91 8.71 11.49
N ASN A 225 -11.75 9.50 10.81
CA ASN A 225 -12.37 10.70 11.36
C ASN A 225 -13.89 10.58 11.36
N ALA A 226 -14.56 11.35 12.21
CA ALA A 226 -16.01 11.40 12.26
C ALA A 226 -16.62 11.73 10.88
N VAL A 227 -17.73 11.08 10.53
CA VAL A 227 -18.46 11.35 9.30
C VAL A 227 -18.99 12.76 9.29
N THR A 228 -18.80 13.48 8.18
CA THR A 228 -19.23 14.88 8.01
C THR A 228 -20.12 15.04 6.77
N GLY A 229 -20.86 16.13 6.69
CA GLY A 229 -21.71 16.49 5.56
C GLY A 229 -23.04 15.75 5.54
N SER A 230 -23.08 14.48 5.35
CA SER A 230 -24.25 13.60 5.41
C SER A 230 -23.85 12.24 5.95
N ASP A 231 -24.81 11.41 6.33
CA ASP A 231 -24.57 10.02 6.72
C ASP A 231 -23.80 9.28 5.64
N LEU A 232 -22.87 8.42 6.04
CA LEU A 232 -22.10 7.58 5.14
C LEU A 232 -22.81 6.23 4.98
N VAL A 233 -23.37 5.99 3.81
CA VAL A 233 -23.96 4.69 3.44
C VAL A 233 -22.92 3.85 2.73
N ILE A 234 -22.69 2.64 3.20
CA ILE A 234 -21.74 1.68 2.70
C ILE A 234 -22.48 0.43 2.25
N ASN A 235 -22.45 0.16 0.95
CA ASN A 235 -23.03 -1.07 0.38
C ASN A 235 -21.90 -2.06 0.11
N PHE A 236 -22.14 -3.34 0.38
CA PHE A 236 -21.17 -4.41 0.15
C PHE A 236 -21.87 -5.69 -0.30
N SER A 237 -21.10 -6.65 -0.82
CA SER A 237 -21.56 -7.99 -1.13
C SER A 237 -20.73 -9.02 -0.38
N LEU A 238 -21.27 -10.24 -0.23
CA LEU A 238 -20.62 -11.35 0.46
C LEU A 238 -20.34 -12.52 -0.48
N ASN A 239 -20.70 -12.42 -1.74
CA ASN A 239 -20.68 -13.54 -2.68
C ASN A 239 -19.25 -13.88 -3.10
N ASN A 240 -18.91 -15.17 -3.04
CA ASN A 240 -17.66 -15.70 -3.57
C ASN A 240 -17.86 -17.16 -4.02
N GLY A 241 -17.93 -17.34 -5.34
CA GLY A 241 -18.08 -18.70 -5.91
C GLY A 241 -19.36 -19.40 -5.47
N ALA A 242 -19.21 -20.39 -4.60
CA ALA A 242 -20.32 -21.19 -4.07
C ALA A 242 -21.16 -20.41 -3.07
N PHE A 243 -20.54 -19.57 -2.22
CA PHE A 243 -21.28 -18.74 -1.26
C PHE A 243 -22.08 -17.64 -1.95
N THR A 244 -23.39 -17.67 -1.81
CA THR A 244 -24.36 -16.85 -2.55
C THR A 244 -25.38 -16.19 -1.62
N THR A 245 -26.34 -15.47 -2.18
CA THR A 245 -27.47 -14.89 -1.42
C THR A 245 -28.43 -15.94 -0.84
N ALA A 246 -28.28 -17.21 -1.17
CA ALA A 246 -29.03 -18.30 -0.55
C ALA A 246 -28.48 -18.68 0.83
N ASP A 247 -27.21 -18.37 1.09
CA ASP A 247 -26.46 -18.85 2.25
C ASP A 247 -26.50 -17.87 3.43
N TYR A 248 -27.02 -16.68 3.21
CA TYR A 248 -27.16 -15.68 4.26
C TYR A 248 -28.46 -14.88 4.17
N SER A 249 -28.78 -14.16 5.24
CA SER A 249 -29.88 -13.20 5.30
C SER A 249 -29.43 -11.89 5.95
N GLY A 250 -30.29 -10.88 5.90
CA GLY A 250 -29.98 -9.56 6.48
C GLY A 250 -29.58 -8.52 5.43
N THR A 251 -29.12 -7.37 5.89
CA THR A 251 -28.78 -6.24 5.01
C THR A 251 -27.29 -6.18 4.76
N THR A 252 -26.92 -6.02 3.49
CA THR A 252 -25.56 -5.73 3.03
C THR A 252 -25.31 -4.23 2.83
N SER A 253 -25.97 -3.42 3.65
CA SER A 253 -25.80 -1.97 3.70
C SER A 253 -25.68 -1.51 5.14
N ILE A 254 -24.69 -0.65 5.41
CA ILE A 254 -24.44 -0.05 6.73
C ILE A 254 -24.45 1.45 6.58
N THR A 255 -25.01 2.14 7.57
CA THR A 255 -24.95 3.60 7.68
C THR A 255 -24.11 3.99 8.88
N ILE A 256 -23.10 4.85 8.67
CA ILE A 256 -22.38 5.54 9.74
C ILE A 256 -22.96 6.97 9.80
N PRO A 257 -23.68 7.34 10.86
CA PRO A 257 -24.28 8.66 10.99
C PRO A 257 -23.24 9.79 11.08
N ILE A 258 -23.65 11.00 10.73
CA ILE A 258 -22.85 12.22 10.95
C ILE A 258 -22.36 12.26 12.41
N GLY A 259 -21.09 12.62 12.61
CA GLY A 259 -20.45 12.73 13.92
C GLY A 259 -20.01 11.40 14.51
N GLN A 260 -20.34 10.29 13.89
CA GLN A 260 -19.90 8.94 14.30
C GLN A 260 -18.73 8.45 13.45
N THR A 261 -18.03 7.47 13.97
CA THR A 261 -16.88 6.82 13.29
C THR A 261 -17.11 5.34 13.02
N VAL A 262 -18.21 4.74 13.51
CA VAL A 262 -18.43 3.29 13.44
C VAL A 262 -19.86 2.98 13.06
N GLY A 263 -20.04 2.00 12.19
CA GLY A 263 -21.32 1.35 11.91
C GLY A 263 -21.12 -0.16 11.74
N SER A 264 -22.13 -0.93 12.13
CA SER A 264 -22.09 -2.39 12.01
C SER A 264 -23.44 -2.96 11.59
N THR A 265 -23.40 -4.15 11.02
CA THR A 265 -24.59 -4.98 10.74
C THR A 265 -24.31 -6.42 11.11
N VAL A 266 -25.38 -7.15 11.37
CA VAL A 266 -25.32 -8.59 11.67
C VAL A 266 -25.91 -9.34 10.48
N ILE A 267 -25.16 -10.29 9.96
CA ILE A 267 -25.52 -11.16 8.83
C ILE A 267 -25.70 -12.59 9.37
N PRO A 268 -26.91 -13.08 9.51
CA PRO A 268 -27.16 -14.48 9.81
C PRO A 268 -26.74 -15.36 8.65
N ILE A 269 -25.87 -16.34 8.91
CA ILE A 269 -25.52 -17.41 7.97
C ILE A 269 -26.56 -18.50 8.12
N LEU A 270 -27.19 -18.87 7.02
CA LEU A 270 -28.30 -19.79 7.00
C LEU A 270 -27.81 -21.24 7.12
N ASN A 271 -28.55 -22.07 7.79
CA ASN A 271 -28.34 -23.51 7.81
C ASN A 271 -29.41 -24.17 6.94
N ASP A 272 -29.11 -24.52 5.74
CA ASP A 272 -29.98 -25.13 4.78
C ASP A 272 -29.96 -26.69 4.85
N ARG A 273 -29.07 -27.25 5.72
CA ARG A 273 -28.85 -28.68 5.92
C ARG A 273 -28.31 -29.42 4.69
N ILE A 274 -27.71 -28.70 3.77
CA ILE A 274 -26.93 -29.25 2.66
C ILE A 274 -25.47 -29.33 3.16
N ASN A 275 -24.78 -30.40 2.83
CA ASN A 275 -23.34 -30.51 3.11
C ASN A 275 -22.58 -30.19 1.80
N ASP A 276 -22.32 -28.93 1.57
CA ASP A 276 -21.62 -28.38 0.41
C ASP A 276 -20.14 -28.10 0.67
N GLY A 277 -19.66 -28.42 1.87
CA GLY A 277 -18.26 -28.30 2.27
C GLY A 277 -17.91 -26.93 2.84
N ASP A 278 -16.62 -26.65 2.97
CA ASP A 278 -16.14 -25.34 3.45
C ASP A 278 -16.22 -24.31 2.31
N GLU A 279 -16.85 -23.18 2.60
CA GLU A 279 -16.99 -22.07 1.67
C GLU A 279 -16.24 -20.82 2.16
N GLU A 280 -15.84 -19.96 1.25
CA GLU A 280 -15.17 -18.70 1.56
C GLU A 280 -16.14 -17.53 1.43
N ILE A 281 -16.25 -16.70 2.46
CA ILE A 281 -17.01 -15.44 2.41
C ILE A 281 -16.08 -14.33 2.00
N LYS A 282 -16.37 -13.67 0.87
CA LYS A 282 -15.62 -12.50 0.40
C LYS A 282 -16.48 -11.25 0.52
N ILE A 283 -16.07 -10.33 1.39
CA ILE A 283 -16.75 -9.03 1.54
C ILE A 283 -16.17 -8.05 0.52
N VAL A 284 -17.00 -7.59 -0.42
CA VAL A 284 -16.60 -6.61 -1.43
C VAL A 284 -17.41 -5.33 -1.25
N VAL A 285 -16.74 -4.24 -0.94
CA VAL A 285 -17.36 -2.93 -0.75
C VAL A 285 -17.61 -2.25 -2.10
N GLY A 286 -18.81 -1.73 -2.27
CA GLY A 286 -19.19 -0.95 -3.45
C GLY A 286 -18.56 0.44 -3.45
N ALA A 287 -18.91 1.25 -4.46
CA ALA A 287 -18.40 2.61 -4.58
C ALA A 287 -18.74 3.45 -3.32
N LEU A 288 -17.74 4.09 -2.76
CA LEU A 288 -17.87 4.99 -1.64
C LEU A 288 -18.17 6.43 -2.12
N ARG A 289 -18.75 7.23 -1.22
CA ARG A 289 -18.92 8.66 -1.43
C ARG A 289 -17.54 9.35 -1.57
N THR A 290 -17.45 10.36 -2.43
CA THR A 290 -16.25 11.20 -2.59
C THR A 290 -15.73 11.69 -1.22
N GLY A 291 -14.43 11.65 -1.01
CA GLY A 291 -13.77 11.97 0.24
C GLY A 291 -13.61 10.79 1.21
N TYR A 292 -14.07 9.59 0.82
CA TYR A 292 -13.84 8.35 1.56
C TYR A 292 -13.09 7.36 0.69
N SER A 293 -12.17 6.65 1.29
CA SER A 293 -11.44 5.54 0.65
C SER A 293 -11.43 4.34 1.57
N LEU A 294 -11.43 3.16 1.00
CA LEU A 294 -11.35 1.96 1.79
C LEU A 294 -9.89 1.69 2.13
N TYR A 295 -9.64 1.39 3.39
CA TYR A 295 -8.44 0.70 3.79
C TYR A 295 -8.43 -0.67 3.16
N ASN A 296 -7.37 -0.96 2.48
CA ASN A 296 -7.03 -2.21 1.83
C ASN A 296 -7.86 -3.44 2.09
N ASN A 297 -7.97 -4.17 0.99
CA ASN A 297 -8.41 -5.54 0.90
C ASN A 297 -9.68 -5.83 1.68
N ASN A 298 -10.75 -5.58 1.01
CA ASN A 298 -12.11 -6.00 1.36
C ASN A 298 -12.26 -7.51 1.47
N ILE A 299 -11.18 -8.25 1.57
CA ILE A 299 -11.19 -9.70 1.64
C ILE A 299 -10.91 -10.06 3.09
N ILE A 300 -11.93 -10.45 3.79
CA ILE A 300 -11.84 -11.17 5.05
C ILE A 300 -12.37 -12.56 4.80
#